data_d8f99ca7d9d845ad698a51b57f2589db
#
_entry.id   d8f99ca7d9d845ad698a51b57f2589db
#
_cell.length_a   1.000
_cell.length_b   1.000
_cell.length_c   1.000
_cell.angle_alpha   90.00
_cell.angle_beta   90.00
_cell.angle_gamma   90.00
#
_symmetry.space_group_name_H-M   'P 1'
#
loop_
_entity.id
_entity.type
_entity.pdbx_description
1 polymer ?
#
loop_
_entity_poly.entity_id
_entity_poly.type
_entity_poly.pdbx_seq_one_letter_code
_entity_poly.pdbx_strand_id
1 'polypeptide(L)'
;GKAGKIGMVRAFVHYGGDAGKVVPDAEPPKELDWDFWCGPAPLRAYNPNIHPRGFRQHLDFANGQLGDWGVHWLDQVLWWTEEKFPRRVYSHAARSIRRDSTDAPDTQVATFEFESFTAVWEHRLYAANNAE
;
A
#
# COMPACT_ATOMS: atom_id res chain seq x y z
N GLY A 1 -11.36 -3.60 29.37
CA GLY A 1 -9.94 -3.69 29.31
C GLY A 1 -9.20 -2.51 29.91
N LYS A 2 -7.88 -2.61 29.99
CA LYS A 2 -7.02 -1.58 30.60
C LYS A 2 -7.02 -0.24 29.85
N ALA A 3 -7.31 -0.26 28.55
CA ALA A 3 -7.37 0.94 27.70
C ALA A 3 -8.69 1.71 27.80
N GLY A 4 -9.70 1.15 28.46
CA GLY A 4 -11.05 1.74 28.49
C GLY A 4 -11.75 1.71 27.12
N LYS A 5 -12.61 2.70 26.86
CA LYS A 5 -13.32 2.84 25.58
C LYS A 5 -12.37 3.41 24.52
N ILE A 6 -12.22 2.68 23.42
CA ILE A 6 -11.43 3.12 22.27
C ILE A 6 -12.27 4.13 21.47
N GLY A 7 -11.75 5.32 21.26
CA GLY A 7 -12.36 6.33 20.40
C GLY A 7 -11.71 6.44 19.02
N MET A 8 -10.41 6.14 18.95
CA MET A 8 -9.67 6.15 17.68
C MET A 8 -8.53 5.15 17.70
N VAL A 9 -8.27 4.54 16.56
CA VAL A 9 -7.07 3.73 16.29
C VAL A 9 -6.35 4.34 15.10
N ARG A 10 -5.04 4.45 15.17
CA ARG A 10 -4.21 4.89 14.04
C ARG A 10 -3.18 3.82 13.72
N ALA A 11 -3.19 3.38 12.47
CA ALA A 11 -2.19 2.51 11.91
C ALA A 11 -1.42 3.28 10.82
N PHE A 12 -0.11 3.11 10.75
CA PHE A 12 0.69 3.87 9.79
C PHE A 12 1.97 3.12 9.40
N VAL A 13 2.47 3.47 8.22
CA VAL A 13 3.76 3.02 7.70
C VAL A 13 4.49 4.23 7.11
N HIS A 14 5.65 4.55 7.68
CA HIS A 14 6.50 5.62 7.18
C HIS A 14 7.86 5.03 6.80
N TYR A 15 8.15 5.01 5.50
CA TYR A 15 9.43 4.57 4.99
C TYR A 15 10.26 5.75 4.49
N GLY A 16 11.55 5.70 4.78
CA GLY A 16 12.53 6.56 4.14
C GLY A 16 12.59 6.27 2.64
N GLY A 17 12.88 7.29 1.86
CA GLY A 17 12.99 7.13 0.43
C GLY A 17 13.23 8.45 -0.28
N ASP A 18 13.50 8.34 -1.56
CA ASP A 18 13.67 9.47 -2.47
C ASP A 18 12.65 9.43 -3.62
N ALA A 19 12.84 10.29 -4.59
CA ALA A 19 11.97 10.35 -5.76
C ALA A 19 12.04 9.09 -6.64
N GLY A 20 13.03 8.24 -6.44
CA GLY A 20 13.29 7.10 -7.30
C GLY A 20 13.82 7.50 -8.67
N LYS A 21 14.01 6.51 -9.53
CA LYS A 21 14.45 6.69 -10.93
C LYS A 21 13.61 5.85 -11.85
N VAL A 22 13.31 6.38 -13.01
CA VAL A 22 12.72 5.59 -14.10
C VAL A 22 13.76 4.56 -14.57
N VAL A 23 13.36 3.30 -14.55
CA VAL A 23 14.14 2.21 -15.11
C VAL A 23 13.50 1.81 -16.43
N PRO A 24 14.26 1.70 -17.53
CA PRO A 24 13.71 1.31 -18.82
C PRO A 24 13.21 -0.14 -18.80
N ASP A 25 12.25 -0.41 -19.64
CA ASP A 25 11.82 -1.77 -19.92
C ASP A 25 12.97 -2.57 -20.55
N ALA A 26 12.96 -3.88 -20.35
CA ALA A 26 14.00 -4.80 -20.76
C ALA A 26 13.39 -6.13 -21.23
N GLU A 27 14.22 -6.99 -21.77
CA GLU A 27 13.83 -8.39 -21.99
C GLU A 27 13.74 -9.14 -20.66
N PRO A 28 12.72 -9.96 -20.45
CA PRO A 28 12.64 -10.77 -19.24
C PRO A 28 13.79 -11.80 -19.17
N PRO A 29 14.23 -12.17 -17.97
CA PRO A 29 15.17 -13.28 -17.81
C PRO A 29 14.66 -14.54 -18.49
N LYS A 30 15.54 -15.33 -19.07
CA LYS A 30 15.17 -16.54 -19.86
C LYS A 30 14.37 -17.57 -19.04
N GLU A 31 14.58 -17.60 -17.75
CA GLU A 31 13.93 -18.51 -16.80
C GLU A 31 12.56 -17.99 -16.33
N LEU A 32 12.21 -16.76 -16.70
CA LEU A 32 10.95 -16.12 -16.31
C LEU A 32 9.95 -16.16 -17.46
N ASP A 33 8.89 -16.92 -17.30
CA ASP A 33 7.70 -16.81 -18.14
C ASP A 33 6.94 -15.54 -17.72
N TRP A 34 7.23 -14.43 -18.40
CA TRP A 34 6.69 -13.13 -18.04
C TRP A 34 5.18 -13.03 -18.30
N ASP A 35 4.68 -13.66 -19.36
CA ASP A 35 3.25 -13.69 -19.67
C ASP A 35 2.49 -14.44 -18.59
N PHE A 36 2.96 -15.62 -18.22
CA PHE A 36 2.40 -16.39 -17.11
C PHE A 36 2.47 -15.64 -15.78
N TRP A 37 3.59 -14.95 -15.51
CA TRP A 37 3.74 -14.16 -14.28
C TRP A 37 2.75 -12.99 -14.22
N CYS A 38 2.47 -12.29 -15.32
CA CYS A 38 1.46 -11.24 -15.39
C CYS A 38 0.06 -11.77 -15.04
N GLY A 39 -0.23 -13.03 -15.36
CA GLY A 39 -1.49 -13.67 -15.02
C GLY A 39 -2.69 -12.94 -15.60
N PRO A 40 -3.71 -12.58 -14.77
CA PRO A 40 -4.90 -11.87 -15.26
C PRO A 40 -4.65 -10.36 -15.47
N ALA A 41 -3.50 -9.82 -15.08
CA ALA A 41 -3.17 -8.42 -15.34
C ALA A 41 -2.90 -8.17 -16.83
N PRO A 42 -3.05 -6.94 -17.33
CA PRO A 42 -2.68 -6.63 -18.70
C PRO A 42 -1.21 -6.97 -18.97
N LEU A 43 -0.95 -7.71 -20.05
CA LEU A 43 0.42 -7.97 -20.48
C LEU A 43 1.09 -6.65 -20.87
N ARG A 44 2.25 -6.40 -20.29
CA ARG A 44 3.08 -5.21 -20.54
C ARG A 44 4.54 -5.60 -20.72
N ALA A 45 5.34 -4.68 -21.23
CA ALA A 45 6.77 -4.89 -21.31
C ALA A 45 7.37 -5.21 -19.92
N TYR A 46 8.31 -6.14 -19.90
CA TYR A 46 9.00 -6.48 -18.65
C TYR A 46 9.81 -5.29 -18.14
N ASN A 47 9.67 -5.03 -16.85
CA ASN A 47 10.46 -4.01 -16.18
C ASN A 47 11.09 -4.58 -14.90
N PRO A 48 12.43 -4.45 -14.73
CA PRO A 48 13.11 -4.97 -13.54
C PRO A 48 12.62 -4.39 -12.22
N ASN A 49 11.96 -3.23 -12.24
CA ASN A 49 11.34 -2.65 -11.05
C ASN A 49 10.03 -3.32 -10.65
N ILE A 50 9.41 -4.09 -11.54
CA ILE A 50 8.16 -4.82 -11.23
C ILE A 50 8.49 -6.15 -10.56
N HIS A 51 9.29 -6.96 -11.22
CA HIS A 51 9.64 -8.30 -10.76
C HIS A 51 11.03 -8.31 -10.07
N PRO A 52 11.20 -9.07 -8.98
CA PRO A 52 10.19 -9.90 -8.29
C PRO A 52 9.41 -9.20 -7.18
N ARG A 53 9.79 -8.00 -6.75
CA ARG A 53 9.28 -7.39 -5.51
C ARG A 53 8.57 -6.05 -5.70
N GLY A 54 8.89 -5.31 -6.75
CA GLY A 54 8.36 -3.97 -6.98
C GLY A 54 6.89 -3.92 -7.42
N PHE A 55 6.31 -5.05 -7.80
CA PHE A 55 4.92 -5.18 -8.26
C PHE A 55 3.91 -4.54 -7.30
N ARG A 56 4.22 -4.49 -6.01
CA ARG A 56 3.37 -3.90 -4.97
C ARG A 56 2.99 -2.44 -5.23
N GLN A 57 3.85 -1.73 -5.95
CA GLN A 57 3.68 -0.31 -6.26
C GLN A 57 3.15 -0.07 -7.68
N HIS A 58 2.69 -1.13 -8.37
CA HIS A 58 2.06 -1.07 -9.68
C HIS A 58 0.61 -1.54 -9.58
N LEU A 59 -0.34 -0.65 -9.88
CA LEU A 59 -1.78 -0.91 -9.68
C LEU A 59 -2.34 -2.00 -10.59
N ASP A 60 -1.65 -2.34 -11.70
CA ASP A 60 -1.99 -3.50 -12.51
C ASP A 60 -1.82 -4.83 -11.75
N PHE A 61 -0.92 -4.88 -10.77
CA PHE A 61 -0.55 -6.11 -10.07
C PHE A 61 -0.89 -6.10 -8.57
N ALA A 62 -1.05 -4.92 -7.96
CA ALA A 62 -1.30 -4.81 -6.53
C ALA A 62 -1.97 -3.48 -6.16
N ASN A 63 -2.17 -3.23 -4.88
CA ASN A 63 -2.92 -2.08 -4.35
C ASN A 63 -2.06 -1.09 -3.55
N GLY A 64 -0.75 -1.02 -3.83
CA GLY A 64 0.16 -0.15 -3.09
C GLY A 64 0.24 -0.50 -1.60
N GLN A 65 0.64 0.47 -0.79
CA GLN A 65 0.90 0.24 0.65
C GLN A 65 -0.35 -0.08 1.46
N LEU A 66 -1.52 0.44 1.08
CA LEU A 66 -2.75 0.10 1.78
C LEU A 66 -3.09 -1.38 1.61
N GLY A 67 -2.92 -1.92 0.40
CA GLY A 67 -3.16 -3.33 0.13
C GLY A 67 -2.06 -4.25 0.66
N ASP A 68 -0.82 -3.78 0.73
CA ASP A 68 0.33 -4.57 1.19
C ASP A 68 0.46 -4.57 2.72
N TRP A 69 0.54 -3.41 3.35
CA TRP A 69 0.70 -3.25 4.80
C TRP A 69 -0.58 -2.93 5.55
N GLY A 70 -1.44 -2.11 4.95
CA GLY A 70 -2.67 -1.69 5.61
C GLY A 70 -3.59 -2.85 5.95
N VAL A 71 -3.61 -3.89 5.12
CA VAL A 71 -4.39 -5.10 5.38
C VAL A 71 -3.98 -5.78 6.69
N HIS A 72 -2.69 -5.85 7.01
CA HIS A 72 -2.20 -6.48 8.25
C HIS A 72 -2.64 -5.72 9.50
N TRP A 73 -2.53 -4.39 9.46
CA TRP A 73 -2.89 -3.55 10.60
C TRP A 73 -4.40 -3.41 10.78
N LEU A 74 -5.15 -3.27 9.70
CA LEU A 74 -6.60 -3.18 9.77
C LEU A 74 -7.25 -4.50 10.19
N ASP A 75 -6.68 -5.64 9.78
CA ASP A 75 -7.13 -6.94 10.25
C ASP A 75 -6.99 -7.08 11.78
N GLN A 76 -5.87 -6.63 12.35
CA GLN A 76 -5.70 -6.60 13.80
C GLN A 76 -6.70 -5.68 14.51
N VAL A 77 -7.00 -4.53 13.90
CA VAL A 77 -8.02 -3.61 14.45
C VAL A 77 -9.38 -4.30 14.49
N LEU A 78 -9.78 -4.95 13.40
CA LEU A 78 -11.03 -5.70 13.32
C LEU A 78 -11.07 -6.85 14.33
N TRP A 79 -9.97 -7.57 14.47
CA TRP A 79 -9.87 -8.67 15.40
C TRP A 79 -10.02 -8.22 16.87
N TRP A 80 -9.38 -7.12 17.26
CA TRP A 80 -9.47 -6.63 18.64
C TRP A 80 -10.80 -5.98 18.98
N THR A 81 -11.45 -5.37 18.00
CA THR A 81 -12.70 -4.62 18.21
C THR A 81 -13.94 -5.44 17.92
N GLU A 82 -13.77 -6.63 17.30
CA GLU A 82 -14.86 -7.50 16.82
C GLU A 82 -15.78 -6.83 15.80
N GLU A 83 -15.38 -5.65 15.28
CA GLU A 83 -16.06 -4.98 14.17
C GLU A 83 -15.86 -5.74 12.86
N LYS A 84 -16.83 -5.70 11.97
CA LYS A 84 -16.79 -6.46 10.71
C LYS A 84 -16.44 -5.60 9.50
N PHE A 85 -17.03 -4.41 9.43
CA PHE A 85 -16.84 -3.47 8.34
C PHE A 85 -17.15 -2.05 8.78
N PRO A 86 -16.48 -1.04 8.19
CA PRO A 86 -16.77 0.36 8.49
C PRO A 86 -18.09 0.81 7.84
N ARG A 87 -18.77 1.75 8.45
CA ARG A 87 -19.95 2.40 7.91
C ARG A 87 -19.64 3.33 6.74
N ARG A 88 -18.49 4.00 6.82
CA ARG A 88 -17.98 4.91 5.78
C ARG A 88 -16.48 4.82 5.67
N VAL A 89 -15.99 5.09 4.48
CA VAL A 89 -14.56 5.18 4.19
C VAL A 89 -14.30 6.46 3.40
N TYR A 90 -13.31 7.22 3.85
CA TYR A 90 -12.76 8.36 3.12
C TYR A 90 -11.29 8.08 2.83
N SER A 91 -10.84 8.43 1.66
CA SER A 91 -9.43 8.28 1.33
C SER A 91 -8.96 9.43 0.44
N HIS A 92 -7.79 9.95 0.77
CA HIS A 92 -7.03 10.85 -0.08
C HIS A 92 -5.65 10.26 -0.31
N ALA A 93 -5.24 10.20 -1.57
CA ALA A 93 -3.97 9.63 -1.97
C ALA A 93 -3.32 10.46 -3.07
N ALA A 94 -2.01 10.51 -3.08
CA ALA A 94 -1.24 11.25 -4.08
C ALA A 94 0.12 10.60 -4.34
N ARG A 95 0.68 10.92 -5.51
CA ARG A 95 2.10 10.74 -5.83
C ARG A 95 2.77 12.11 -5.73
N SER A 96 3.26 12.43 -4.54
CA SER A 96 3.80 13.76 -4.24
C SER A 96 5.29 13.86 -4.54
N ILE A 97 6.05 12.79 -4.28
CA ILE A 97 7.52 12.77 -4.32
C ILE A 97 8.04 11.82 -5.40
N ARG A 98 7.47 10.63 -5.52
CA ARG A 98 7.93 9.61 -6.47
C ARG A 98 7.90 10.10 -7.92
N ARG A 99 8.99 9.81 -8.65
CA ARG A 99 9.19 10.14 -10.07
C ARG A 99 9.65 8.93 -10.89
N ASP A 100 9.62 7.75 -10.27
CA ASP A 100 9.88 6.47 -10.93
C ASP A 100 8.68 5.98 -11.74
N SER A 101 8.76 4.78 -12.29
CA SER A 101 7.71 4.17 -13.12
C SER A 101 6.57 3.53 -12.33
N THR A 102 6.55 3.64 -10.99
CA THR A 102 5.43 3.15 -10.18
C THR A 102 4.22 4.08 -10.32
N ASP A 103 3.02 3.58 -10.09
CA ASP A 103 1.76 4.32 -10.22
C ASP A 103 0.90 4.33 -8.96
N ALA A 104 1.23 3.48 -7.97
CA ALA A 104 0.58 3.54 -6.67
C ALA A 104 0.95 4.82 -5.90
N PRO A 105 0.07 5.32 -5.04
CA PRO A 105 0.34 6.48 -4.21
C PRO A 105 1.57 6.31 -3.31
N ASP A 106 2.38 7.35 -3.20
CA ASP A 106 3.46 7.43 -2.22
C ASP A 106 3.01 8.05 -0.89
N THR A 107 1.84 8.66 -0.89
CA THR A 107 1.19 9.27 0.27
C THR A 107 -0.29 8.95 0.26
N GLN A 108 -0.81 8.47 1.38
CA GLN A 108 -2.24 8.23 1.52
C GLN A 108 -2.66 8.38 2.98
N VAL A 109 -3.84 8.94 3.18
CA VAL A 109 -4.59 8.87 4.42
C VAL A 109 -5.96 8.30 4.11
N ALA A 110 -6.36 7.27 4.84
CA ALA A 110 -7.70 6.70 4.77
C ALA A 110 -8.33 6.65 6.16
N THR A 111 -9.59 7.04 6.24
CA THR A 111 -10.37 7.05 7.47
C THR A 111 -11.54 6.06 7.35
N PHE A 112 -11.66 5.19 8.32
CA PHE A 112 -12.69 4.16 8.41
C PHE A 112 -13.57 4.45 9.63
N GLU A 113 -14.81 4.84 9.39
CA GLU A 113 -15.79 5.11 10.47
C GLU A 113 -16.50 3.81 10.83
N PHE A 114 -16.22 3.27 12.00
CA PHE A 114 -16.94 2.15 12.59
C PHE A 114 -18.08 2.63 13.50
N GLU A 115 -18.85 1.70 14.03
CA GLU A 115 -19.96 2.02 14.96
C GLU A 115 -19.45 2.74 16.22
N SER A 116 -18.37 2.24 16.80
CA SER A 116 -17.91 2.64 18.13
C SER A 116 -16.64 3.49 18.12
N PHE A 117 -15.89 3.55 17.00
CA PHE A 117 -14.63 4.27 16.88
C PHE A 117 -14.30 4.62 15.43
N THR A 118 -13.23 5.36 15.24
CA THR A 118 -12.66 5.66 13.93
C THR A 118 -11.28 5.02 13.82
N ALA A 119 -11.00 4.28 12.73
CA ALA A 119 -9.65 3.90 12.37
C ALA A 119 -9.08 4.83 11.31
N VAL A 120 -7.80 5.14 11.41
CA VAL A 120 -7.06 5.92 10.43
C VAL A 120 -5.87 5.10 9.94
N TRP A 121 -5.75 4.97 8.65
CA TRP A 121 -4.55 4.50 7.97
C TRP A 121 -3.77 5.67 7.42
N GLU A 122 -2.44 5.64 7.55
CA GLU A 122 -1.55 6.61 6.92
C GLU A 122 -0.31 5.92 6.37
N HIS A 123 0.10 6.27 5.14
CA HIS A 123 1.45 5.92 4.71
C HIS A 123 2.16 7.08 4.02
N ARG A 124 3.48 7.07 4.13
CA ARG A 124 4.41 7.98 3.47
C ARG A 124 5.68 7.22 3.08
N LEU A 125 6.02 7.21 1.80
CA LEU A 125 7.18 6.49 1.26
C LEU A 125 8.43 7.39 1.09
N TYR A 126 8.46 8.53 1.76
CA TYR A 126 9.55 9.50 1.71
C TYR A 126 9.80 10.15 3.08
N ALA A 127 9.39 9.52 4.14
CA ALA A 127 9.62 10.03 5.48
C ALA A 127 11.12 10.07 5.81
N ALA A 128 11.54 11.05 6.59
CA ALA A 128 12.94 11.15 7.02
C ALA A 128 13.39 9.99 7.93
N ASN A 129 12.41 9.32 8.55
CA ASN A 129 12.62 8.15 9.42
C ASN A 129 11.57 7.09 9.11
N ASN A 130 11.96 5.84 9.32
CA ASN A 130 11.04 4.73 9.24
C ASN A 130 10.24 4.61 10.54
N ALA A 131 8.94 4.34 10.41
CA ALA A 131 8.04 4.06 11.53
C ALA A 131 6.84 3.20 11.06
N GLU A 132 6.41 2.28 11.92
CA GLU A 132 5.29 1.38 11.71
C GLU A 132 4.66 0.90 13.04
#